data_c443ec90468e56e402570ea9b46a6eae
#
_entry.id   c443ec90468e56e402570ea9b46a6eae
#
_cell.length_a   1.000
_cell.length_b   1.000
_cell.length_c   1.000
_cell.angle_alpha   90.00
_cell.angle_beta   90.00
_cell.angle_gamma   90.00
#
_symmetry.space_group_name_H-M   'P 1'
#
loop_
_entity.id
_entity.type
_entity.pdbx_description
1 polymer ?
#
loop_
_entity_poly.entity_id
_entity_poly.type
_entity_poly.pdbx_seq_one_letter_code
_entity_poly.pdbx_strand_id
1 'polypeptide(L)'
;MTRFFFVVGALLAGLGVAAGAFGAHGLEGRVSPDRLETFRTAVTYQMYHALALLAVGWAAAQGGGPLVHGAGYCFVAGILVFSGSLYLLVLTDTSWLGAITPLGGAAFLVGWGLFAWGVWQGA
;
A
#
# COMPACT_ATOMS: atom_id res chain seq x y z
N MET A 1 11.34 11.68 11.23
CA MET A 1 10.97 11.17 9.89
C MET A 1 11.11 9.67 9.77
N THR A 2 12.22 9.12 10.27
CA THR A 2 12.40 7.66 10.26
C THR A 2 11.26 6.94 11.00
N ARG A 3 10.90 7.44 12.17
CA ARG A 3 9.79 6.86 12.95
C ARG A 3 8.47 6.85 12.20
N PHE A 4 8.22 7.88 11.40
CA PHE A 4 6.98 8.00 10.65
C PHE A 4 6.76 6.77 9.76
N PHE A 5 7.78 6.40 8.98
CA PHE A 5 7.65 5.27 8.06
C PHE A 5 7.51 3.93 8.81
N PHE A 6 8.24 3.74 9.90
CA PHE A 6 8.08 2.56 10.74
C PHE A 6 6.66 2.45 11.31
N VAL A 7 6.17 3.55 11.89
CA VAL A 7 4.87 3.54 12.55
C VAL A 7 3.75 3.36 11.53
N VAL A 8 3.77 4.13 10.43
CA VAL A 8 2.74 4.02 9.40
C VAL A 8 2.78 2.65 8.76
N GLY A 9 3.97 2.13 8.46
CA GLY A 9 4.11 0.79 7.91
C GLY A 9 3.53 -0.27 8.84
N ALA A 10 3.84 -0.19 10.12
CA ALA A 10 3.31 -1.15 11.10
C ALA A 10 1.79 -1.07 11.22
N LEU A 11 1.23 0.15 11.26
CA LEU A 11 -0.21 0.32 11.36
C LEU A 11 -0.92 -0.19 10.10
N LEU A 12 -0.37 0.11 8.92
CA LEU A 12 -0.96 -0.36 7.67
C LEU A 12 -0.84 -1.88 7.53
N ALA A 13 0.24 -2.48 8.03
CA ALA A 13 0.37 -3.93 8.05
C ALA A 13 -0.67 -4.57 8.97
N GLY A 14 -0.87 -4.01 10.15
CA GLY A 14 -1.89 -4.50 11.09
C GLY A 14 -3.29 -4.36 10.52
N LEU A 15 -3.60 -3.22 9.91
CA LEU A 15 -4.88 -3.01 9.24
C LEU A 15 -5.04 -3.98 8.05
N GLY A 16 -3.96 -4.27 7.34
CA GLY A 16 -3.99 -5.26 6.26
C GLY A 16 -4.34 -6.65 6.74
N VAL A 17 -3.80 -7.06 7.89
CA VAL A 17 -4.16 -8.34 8.49
C VAL A 17 -5.64 -8.36 8.87
N ALA A 18 -6.13 -7.28 9.50
CA ALA A 18 -7.53 -7.18 9.88
C ALA A 18 -8.45 -7.21 8.65
N ALA A 19 -8.09 -6.48 7.59
CA ALA A 19 -8.86 -6.47 6.34
C ALA A 19 -8.85 -7.84 5.67
N GLY A 20 -7.73 -8.52 5.68
CA GLY A 20 -7.63 -9.88 5.12
C GLY A 20 -8.52 -10.86 5.85
N ALA A 21 -8.52 -10.80 7.18
CA ALA A 21 -9.39 -11.64 8.00
C ALA A 21 -10.86 -11.32 7.76
N PHE A 22 -11.22 -10.02 7.71
CA PHE A 22 -12.58 -9.60 7.42
C PHE A 22 -13.03 -10.10 6.04
N GLY A 23 -12.18 -9.94 5.01
CA GLY A 23 -12.50 -10.42 3.68
C GLY A 23 -12.72 -11.92 3.63
N ALA A 24 -11.87 -12.68 4.33
CA ALA A 24 -11.98 -14.13 4.35
C ALA A 24 -13.24 -14.64 5.07
N HIS A 25 -13.66 -13.95 6.12
CA HIS A 25 -14.76 -14.44 6.99
C HIS A 25 -16.02 -13.60 6.89
N GLY A 26 -15.89 -12.29 6.62
CA GLY A 26 -17.03 -11.38 6.64
C GLY A 26 -17.66 -11.13 5.27
N LEU A 27 -16.89 -11.17 4.20
CA LEU A 27 -17.38 -10.88 2.85
C LEU A 27 -17.74 -12.13 2.05
N GLU A 28 -17.20 -13.28 2.42
CA GLU A 28 -17.48 -14.50 1.70
C GLU A 28 -18.98 -14.79 1.72
N GLY A 29 -19.58 -14.99 0.54
CA GLY A 29 -20.99 -15.20 0.41
C GLY A 29 -21.85 -13.92 0.42
N ARG A 30 -21.25 -12.76 0.72
CA ARG A 30 -21.96 -11.48 0.74
C ARG A 30 -21.68 -10.63 -0.49
N VAL A 31 -20.54 -10.87 -1.14
CA VAL A 31 -20.17 -10.22 -2.39
C VAL A 31 -19.87 -11.29 -3.41
N SER A 32 -19.85 -10.91 -4.69
CA SER A 32 -19.51 -11.87 -5.75
C SER A 32 -18.08 -12.37 -5.59
N PRO A 33 -17.74 -13.55 -6.15
CA PRO A 33 -16.37 -14.03 -6.14
C PRO A 33 -15.39 -13.04 -6.75
N ASP A 34 -15.78 -12.32 -7.81
CA ASP A 34 -14.94 -11.31 -8.44
C ASP A 34 -14.65 -10.15 -7.49
N ARG A 35 -15.65 -9.70 -6.74
CA ARG A 35 -15.49 -8.63 -5.76
C ARG A 35 -14.62 -9.08 -4.59
N LEU A 36 -14.76 -10.32 -4.17
CA LEU A 36 -13.93 -10.86 -3.10
C LEU A 36 -12.47 -10.90 -3.54
N GLU A 37 -12.20 -11.28 -4.78
CA GLU A 37 -10.83 -11.29 -5.30
C GLU A 37 -10.27 -9.87 -5.40
N THR A 38 -11.08 -8.90 -5.81
CA THR A 38 -10.69 -7.49 -5.82
C THR A 38 -10.31 -7.02 -4.43
N PHE A 39 -11.07 -7.40 -3.42
CA PHE A 39 -10.77 -7.06 -2.03
C PHE A 39 -9.43 -7.67 -1.61
N ARG A 40 -9.19 -8.93 -1.96
CA ARG A 40 -7.92 -9.59 -1.66
C ARG A 40 -6.74 -8.92 -2.34
N THR A 41 -6.93 -8.43 -3.57
CA THR A 41 -5.89 -7.68 -4.26
C THR A 41 -5.54 -6.41 -3.48
N ALA A 42 -6.55 -5.70 -2.96
CA ALA A 42 -6.32 -4.52 -2.15
C ALA A 42 -5.47 -4.86 -0.91
N VAL A 43 -5.81 -5.93 -0.22
CA VAL A 43 -5.07 -6.39 0.97
C VAL A 43 -3.63 -6.75 0.60
N THR A 44 -3.44 -7.49 -0.49
CA THR A 44 -2.12 -7.95 -0.92
C THR A 44 -1.19 -6.77 -1.19
N TYR A 45 -1.66 -5.79 -1.95
CA TYR A 45 -0.83 -4.63 -2.28
C TYR A 45 -0.59 -3.73 -1.09
N GLN A 46 -1.57 -3.62 -0.19
CA GLN A 46 -1.37 -2.94 1.09
C GLN A 46 -0.26 -3.59 1.90
N MET A 47 -0.27 -4.91 2.00
CA MET A 47 0.75 -5.63 2.78
C MET A 47 2.13 -5.48 2.17
N TYR A 48 2.27 -5.66 0.85
CA TYR A 48 3.57 -5.49 0.19
C TYR A 48 4.17 -4.11 0.51
N HIS A 49 3.36 -3.08 0.41
CA HIS A 49 3.87 -1.72 0.54
C HIS A 49 3.94 -1.25 1.99
N ALA A 50 3.13 -1.83 2.88
CA ALA A 50 3.30 -1.63 4.32
C ALA A 50 4.65 -2.18 4.78
N LEU A 51 5.03 -3.37 4.32
CA LEU A 51 6.34 -3.94 4.62
C LEU A 51 7.46 -3.14 3.95
N ALA A 52 7.22 -2.66 2.73
CA ALA A 52 8.17 -1.78 2.06
C ALA A 52 8.43 -0.49 2.86
N LEU A 53 7.39 0.03 3.54
CA LEU A 53 7.56 1.20 4.40
C LEU A 53 8.52 0.93 5.57
N LEU A 54 8.53 -0.29 6.10
CA LEU A 54 9.52 -0.65 7.12
C LEU A 54 10.93 -0.61 6.53
N ALA A 55 11.10 -1.09 5.30
CA ALA A 55 12.38 -1.02 4.61
C ALA A 55 12.80 0.42 4.34
N VAL A 56 11.86 1.28 3.94
CA VAL A 56 12.12 2.71 3.77
C VAL A 56 12.55 3.34 5.08
N GLY A 57 11.86 3.01 6.17
CA GLY A 57 12.23 3.50 7.50
C GLY A 57 13.65 3.11 7.87
N TRP A 58 14.02 1.85 7.61
CA TRP A 58 15.37 1.38 7.86
C TRP A 58 16.39 2.12 7.01
N ALA A 59 16.15 2.25 5.71
CA ALA A 59 17.06 2.97 4.82
C ALA A 59 17.21 4.43 5.22
N ALA A 60 16.12 5.08 5.63
CA ALA A 60 16.14 6.45 6.11
C ALA A 60 17.00 6.58 7.37
N ALA A 61 16.94 5.60 8.27
CA ALA A 61 17.76 5.56 9.49
C ALA A 61 19.25 5.41 9.16
N GLN A 62 19.58 4.79 8.02
CA GLN A 62 20.95 4.64 7.55
C GLN A 62 21.46 5.85 6.78
N GLY A 63 20.75 6.97 6.85
CA GLY A 63 21.14 8.19 6.16
C GLY A 63 20.56 8.33 4.76
N GLY A 64 19.51 7.57 4.44
CA GLY A 64 18.84 7.69 3.17
C GLY A 64 18.33 9.12 2.93
N GLY A 65 18.57 9.61 1.73
CA GLY A 65 18.28 10.99 1.37
C GLY A 65 16.86 11.23 0.87
N PRO A 66 16.65 12.37 0.15
CA PRO A 66 15.31 12.77 -0.28
C PRO A 66 14.59 11.74 -1.16
N LEU A 67 15.33 10.98 -1.95
CA LEU A 67 14.69 9.96 -2.82
C LEU A 67 14.11 8.82 -2.01
N VAL A 68 14.79 8.39 -0.94
CA VAL A 68 14.29 7.36 -0.04
C VAL A 68 13.04 7.86 0.68
N HIS A 69 13.04 9.08 1.17
CA HIS A 69 11.87 9.69 1.80
C HIS A 69 10.72 9.83 0.79
N GLY A 70 11.04 10.26 -0.43
CA GLY A 70 10.05 10.35 -1.50
C GLY A 70 9.40 9.02 -1.82
N ALA A 71 10.20 7.94 -1.83
CA ALA A 71 9.67 6.59 -2.01
C ALA A 71 8.65 6.24 -0.93
N GLY A 72 8.95 6.57 0.32
CA GLY A 72 8.04 6.31 1.43
C GLY A 72 6.71 7.02 1.25
N TYR A 73 6.73 8.29 0.89
CA TYR A 73 5.49 9.03 0.63
C TYR A 73 4.73 8.48 -0.56
N CYS A 74 5.41 8.04 -1.61
CA CYS A 74 4.77 7.38 -2.74
C CYS A 74 4.08 6.09 -2.34
N PHE A 75 4.71 5.30 -1.47
CA PHE A 75 4.10 4.07 -0.98
C PHE A 75 2.86 4.36 -0.14
N VAL A 76 2.91 5.34 0.75
CA VAL A 76 1.74 5.72 1.54
C VAL A 76 0.60 6.19 0.62
N ALA A 77 0.89 7.10 -0.29
CA ALA A 77 -0.11 7.59 -1.24
C ALA A 77 -0.66 6.45 -2.10
N GLY A 78 0.22 5.56 -2.55
CA GLY A 78 -0.18 4.41 -3.35
C GLY A 78 -1.13 3.48 -2.60
N ILE A 79 -0.86 3.20 -1.33
CA ILE A 79 -1.77 2.38 -0.51
C ILE A 79 -3.13 3.06 -0.37
N LEU A 80 -3.14 4.35 -0.05
CA LEU A 80 -4.40 5.07 0.13
C LEU A 80 -5.22 5.09 -1.15
N VAL A 81 -4.60 5.32 -2.30
CA VAL A 81 -5.31 5.41 -3.56
C VAL A 81 -5.60 4.02 -4.14
N PHE A 82 -4.61 3.14 -4.22
CA PHE A 82 -4.78 1.82 -4.83
C PHE A 82 -5.69 0.93 -3.97
N SER A 83 -5.25 0.62 -2.75
CA SER A 83 -6.01 -0.27 -1.89
C SER A 83 -7.28 0.39 -1.40
N GLY A 84 -7.23 1.69 -1.07
CA GLY A 84 -8.40 2.44 -0.64
C GLY A 84 -9.50 2.46 -1.68
N SER A 85 -9.18 2.70 -2.97
CA SER A 85 -10.18 2.71 -4.02
C SER A 85 -10.81 1.33 -4.21
N LEU A 86 -10.03 0.27 -4.11
CA LEU A 86 -10.54 -1.10 -4.24
C LEU A 86 -11.41 -1.50 -3.05
N TYR A 87 -11.03 -1.10 -1.82
CA TYR A 87 -11.90 -1.34 -0.66
C TYR A 87 -13.26 -0.65 -0.83
N LEU A 88 -13.24 0.61 -1.23
CA LEU A 88 -14.48 1.37 -1.44
C LEU A 88 -15.31 0.77 -2.59
N LEU A 89 -14.64 0.36 -3.65
CA LEU A 89 -15.31 -0.27 -4.79
C LEU A 89 -16.11 -1.50 -4.33
N VAL A 90 -15.49 -2.35 -3.52
CA VAL A 90 -16.13 -3.59 -3.05
C VAL A 90 -17.23 -3.28 -2.03
N LEU A 91 -16.95 -2.41 -1.06
CA LEU A 91 -17.89 -2.15 0.03
C LEU A 91 -19.09 -1.32 -0.40
N THR A 92 -18.94 -0.47 -1.41
CA THR A 92 -20.02 0.38 -1.92
C THR A 92 -20.56 -0.09 -3.28
N ASP A 93 -19.98 -1.16 -3.83
CA ASP A 93 -20.32 -1.69 -5.16
C ASP A 93 -20.27 -0.61 -6.24
N THR A 94 -19.23 0.20 -6.22
CA THR A 94 -19.08 1.36 -7.12
C THR A 94 -17.93 1.10 -8.10
N SER A 95 -18.27 0.59 -9.27
CA SER A 95 -17.29 0.11 -10.26
C SER A 95 -16.36 1.20 -10.79
N TRP A 96 -16.81 2.46 -10.90
CA TRP A 96 -15.97 3.52 -11.47
C TRP A 96 -14.73 3.82 -10.61
N LEU A 97 -14.74 3.43 -9.33
CA LEU A 97 -13.57 3.60 -8.47
C LEU A 97 -12.36 2.83 -9.00
N GLY A 98 -12.58 1.77 -9.78
CA GLY A 98 -11.50 1.07 -10.45
C GLY A 98 -10.70 1.92 -11.43
N ALA A 99 -11.26 3.03 -11.89
CA ALA A 99 -10.54 3.96 -12.76
C ALA A 99 -9.53 4.81 -11.98
N ILE A 100 -9.70 4.95 -10.67
CA ILE A 100 -8.77 5.67 -9.79
C ILE A 100 -7.58 4.78 -9.39
N THR A 101 -7.80 3.49 -9.29
CA THR A 101 -6.81 2.52 -8.83
C THR A 101 -5.48 2.61 -9.58
N PRO A 102 -5.43 2.76 -10.93
CA PRO A 102 -4.15 2.88 -11.63
C PRO A 102 -3.29 4.06 -11.19
N LEU A 103 -3.89 5.13 -10.68
CA LEU A 103 -3.13 6.26 -10.15
C LEU A 103 -2.30 5.81 -8.92
N GLY A 104 -2.90 4.99 -8.07
CA GLY A 104 -2.17 4.40 -6.94
C GLY A 104 -1.09 3.44 -7.40
N GLY A 105 -1.36 2.66 -8.45
CA GLY A 105 -0.37 1.79 -9.06
C GLY A 105 0.82 2.57 -9.60
N ALA A 106 0.56 3.71 -10.25
CA ALA A 106 1.64 4.59 -10.71
C ALA A 106 2.48 5.11 -9.54
N ALA A 107 1.83 5.48 -8.43
CA ALA A 107 2.56 5.91 -7.23
C ALA A 107 3.45 4.79 -6.69
N PHE A 108 2.99 3.55 -6.70
CA PHE A 108 3.81 2.41 -6.30
C PHE A 108 5.04 2.27 -7.19
N LEU A 109 4.85 2.33 -8.51
CA LEU A 109 5.96 2.19 -9.45
C LEU A 109 6.99 3.30 -9.27
N VAL A 110 6.54 4.54 -9.12
CA VAL A 110 7.43 5.67 -8.86
C VAL A 110 8.16 5.45 -7.54
N GLY A 111 7.45 5.00 -6.52
CA GLY A 111 8.05 4.72 -5.21
C GLY A 111 9.17 3.70 -5.29
N TRP A 112 8.97 2.60 -6.00
CA TRP A 112 10.01 1.58 -6.15
C TRP A 112 11.22 2.11 -6.90
N GLY A 113 10.99 2.89 -7.96
CA GLY A 113 12.08 3.53 -8.70
C GLY A 113 12.88 4.49 -7.82
N LEU A 114 12.18 5.33 -7.06
CA LEU A 114 12.83 6.26 -6.14
C LEU A 114 13.61 5.51 -5.05
N PHE A 115 13.05 4.44 -4.54
CA PHE A 115 13.72 3.66 -3.51
C PHE A 115 15.00 3.02 -4.02
N ALA A 116 14.91 2.35 -5.18
CA ALA A 116 16.07 1.72 -5.79
C ALA A 116 17.18 2.74 -6.08
N TRP A 117 16.82 3.86 -6.69
CA TRP A 117 17.80 4.89 -7.03
C TRP A 117 18.37 5.58 -5.79
N GLY A 118 17.50 5.87 -4.82
CA GLY A 118 17.93 6.51 -3.58
C GLY A 118 18.90 5.64 -2.78
N VAL A 119 18.63 4.35 -2.69
CA VAL A 119 19.54 3.40 -2.02
C VAL A 119 20.85 3.28 -2.79
N TRP A 120 20.77 3.20 -4.12
CA TRP A 120 21.96 3.11 -4.95
C TRP A 120 22.89 4.30 -4.73
N GLN A 121 22.34 5.52 -4.70
CA GLN A 121 23.13 6.73 -4.51
C GLN A 121 23.65 6.87 -3.08
N GLY A 122 22.85 6.46 -2.10
CA GLY A 122 23.18 6.66 -0.68
C GLY A 122 24.14 5.60 -0.11
N ALA A 123 24.27 4.52 -0.84
CA ALA A 123 25.19 3.46 -0.40
C ALA A 123 26.63 3.76 -0.77
#